data_4f101e7ab4c232a11b6ec3132b6f320e
#
_entry.id   4f101e7ab4c232a11b6ec3132b6f320e
#
_cell.length_a   1.000
_cell.length_b   1.000
_cell.length_c   1.000
_cell.angle_alpha   90.00
_cell.angle_beta   90.00
_cell.angle_gamma   90.00
#
_symmetry.space_group_name_H-M   'P 1'
#
loop_
_entity.id
_entity.type
_entity.pdbx_description
1 polymer ?
#
loop_
_entity_poly.entity_id
_entity_poly.type
_entity_poly.pdbx_seq_one_letter_code
_entity_poly.pdbx_strand_id
1 'polypeptide(L)'
;MFICLLFPPYSSFIFNIIEANPATVKTFKELGFPIHYGELDRKENLVSMGLNNASLLVIAISDIDAAKRAIKLARSIRKDIKIIVRANYYSQVEPMYKLGANLVLSQDLETSLTFLFNILKYYKLPDHIIRVQTNLL
;
A
#
# COMPACT_ATOMS: atom_id res chain seq x y z
N MET A 1 0.23 3.01 8.11
CA MET A 1 -0.81 3.87 7.48
C MET A 1 -1.55 3.05 6.43
N PHE A 2 -2.85 3.19 6.39
CA PHE A 2 -3.72 2.45 5.49
C PHE A 2 -4.57 3.41 4.65
N ILE A 3 -4.71 3.13 3.35
CA ILE A 3 -5.51 3.95 2.44
C ILE A 3 -6.54 3.06 1.76
N CYS A 4 -7.83 3.35 1.92
CA CYS A 4 -8.91 2.76 1.15
C CYS A 4 -9.38 3.77 0.10
N LEU A 5 -9.22 3.44 -1.16
CA LEU A 5 -9.64 4.29 -2.27
C LEU A 5 -11.00 3.85 -2.79
N LEU A 6 -11.97 4.75 -2.74
CA LEU A 6 -13.26 4.60 -3.37
C LEU A 6 -13.24 5.37 -4.69
N PHE A 7 -13.51 4.70 -5.81
CA PHE A 7 -13.65 5.38 -7.11
C PHE A 7 -15.13 5.45 -7.49
N PRO A 8 -15.79 6.59 -7.32
CA PRO A 8 -17.06 6.81 -8.03
C PRO A 8 -16.76 6.98 -9.53
N PRO A 9 -17.66 6.53 -10.43
CA PRO A 9 -17.34 6.39 -11.86
C PRO A 9 -16.97 7.67 -12.60
N TYR A 10 -17.09 8.88 -12.03
CA TYR A 10 -17.03 10.07 -12.88
C TYR A 10 -16.38 11.36 -12.38
N SER A 11 -15.83 11.56 -11.16
CA SER A 11 -15.19 12.87 -10.93
C SER A 11 -14.36 13.16 -9.67
N SER A 12 -14.24 12.32 -8.69
CA SER A 12 -13.36 12.63 -7.53
C SER A 12 -12.81 11.40 -6.84
N PHE A 13 -11.52 11.46 -6.51
CA PHE A 13 -10.89 10.47 -5.62
C PHE A 13 -11.49 10.64 -4.21
N ILE A 14 -12.29 9.68 -3.79
CA ILE A 14 -12.72 9.57 -2.40
C ILE A 14 -11.88 8.46 -1.77
N PHE A 15 -11.17 8.78 -0.70
CA PHE A 15 -10.36 7.84 0.04
C PHE A 15 -10.52 8.04 1.54
N ASN A 16 -10.33 6.97 2.30
CA ASN A 16 -10.24 7.00 3.75
C ASN A 16 -8.90 6.43 4.20
N ILE A 17 -8.35 7.00 5.26
CA ILE A 17 -7.08 6.55 5.86
C ILE A 17 -7.38 6.00 7.25
N ILE A 18 -6.80 4.84 7.59
CA ILE A 18 -6.67 4.36 8.98
C ILE A 18 -5.22 4.45 9.42
N GLU A 19 -5.02 4.88 10.64
CA GLU A 19 -3.70 4.98 11.27
C GLU A 19 -3.81 4.63 12.75
N ALA A 20 -2.90 3.80 13.23
CA ALA A 20 -2.85 3.38 14.63
C ALA A 20 -2.09 4.37 15.54
N ASN A 21 -1.32 5.29 14.96
CA ASN A 21 -0.59 6.31 15.70
C ASN A 21 -1.48 7.55 15.92
N PRO A 22 -1.89 7.87 17.17
CA PRO A 22 -2.77 8.99 17.44
C PRO A 22 -2.18 10.35 17.05
N ALA A 23 -0.85 10.52 17.18
CA ALA A 23 -0.17 11.76 16.81
C ALA A 23 -0.26 12.01 15.29
N THR A 24 -0.03 10.96 14.48
CA THR A 24 -0.18 11.01 13.03
C THR A 24 -1.64 11.33 12.65
N VAL A 25 -2.60 10.69 13.30
CA VAL A 25 -4.03 10.94 13.05
C VAL A 25 -4.36 12.41 13.31
N LYS A 26 -3.89 12.98 14.43
CA LYS A 26 -4.12 14.39 14.77
C LYS A 26 -3.55 15.31 13.69
N THR A 27 -2.28 15.14 13.34
CA THR A 27 -1.60 15.97 12.34
C THR A 27 -2.32 15.96 10.99
N PHE A 28 -2.67 14.76 10.49
CA PHE A 28 -3.31 14.63 9.19
C PHE A 28 -4.77 15.13 9.20
N LYS A 29 -5.49 15.02 10.32
CA LYS A 29 -6.81 15.65 10.48
C LYS A 29 -6.73 17.17 10.38
N GLU A 30 -5.74 17.78 11.04
CA GLU A 30 -5.50 19.24 10.98
C GLU A 30 -5.17 19.71 9.56
N LEU A 31 -4.55 18.84 8.74
CA LEU A 31 -4.29 19.09 7.32
C LEU A 31 -5.50 18.82 6.41
N GLY A 32 -6.64 18.38 6.95
CA GLY A 32 -7.87 18.13 6.19
C GLY A 32 -7.97 16.76 5.54
N PHE A 33 -7.11 15.80 5.90
CA PHE A 33 -7.20 14.44 5.38
C PHE A 33 -8.31 13.62 6.04
N PRO A 34 -9.05 12.77 5.31
CA PRO A 34 -10.05 11.86 5.87
C PRO A 34 -9.36 10.67 6.55
N ILE A 35 -8.81 10.91 7.73
CA ILE A 35 -8.05 9.93 8.52
C ILE A 35 -8.78 9.58 9.81
N HIS A 36 -8.76 8.29 10.17
CA HIS A 36 -9.40 7.73 11.35
C HIS A 36 -8.37 6.94 12.17
N TYR A 37 -8.51 7.02 13.50
CA TYR A 37 -7.73 6.18 14.40
C TYR A 37 -8.25 4.75 14.36
N GLY A 38 -7.35 3.77 14.21
CA GLY A 38 -7.70 2.36 14.27
C GLY A 38 -6.59 1.44 13.79
N GLU A 39 -6.81 0.14 14.04
CA GLU A 39 -5.94 -0.94 13.56
C GLU A 39 -6.55 -1.60 12.33
N LEU A 40 -5.72 -1.88 11.33
CA LEU A 40 -6.14 -2.38 10.02
C LEU A 40 -6.61 -3.84 10.05
N ASP A 41 -6.11 -4.62 10.99
CA ASP A 41 -6.44 -6.04 11.15
C ASP A 41 -7.70 -6.29 11.99
N ARG A 42 -8.53 -5.25 12.19
CA ARG A 42 -9.83 -5.33 12.84
C ARG A 42 -10.96 -5.16 11.85
N LYS A 43 -11.88 -6.12 11.83
CA LYS A 43 -13.01 -6.18 10.90
C LYS A 43 -13.86 -4.90 10.97
N GLU A 44 -14.13 -4.42 12.17
CA GLU A 44 -14.97 -3.25 12.42
C GLU A 44 -14.38 -2.00 11.75
N ASN A 45 -13.05 -1.85 11.80
CA ASN A 45 -12.35 -0.74 11.18
C ASN A 45 -12.43 -0.80 9.65
N LEU A 46 -12.20 -1.97 9.06
CA LEU A 46 -12.29 -2.14 7.60
C LEU A 46 -13.72 -1.90 7.08
N VAL A 47 -14.72 -2.39 7.80
CA VAL A 47 -16.12 -2.22 7.40
C VAL A 47 -16.56 -0.75 7.57
N SER A 48 -16.21 -0.11 8.68
CA SER A 48 -16.58 1.31 8.94
C SER A 48 -15.94 2.28 7.95
N MET A 49 -14.78 1.90 7.39
CA MET A 49 -14.14 2.68 6.33
C MET A 49 -14.74 2.51 4.94
N GLY A 50 -15.68 1.60 4.79
CA GLY A 50 -16.34 1.35 3.52
C GLY A 50 -15.67 0.30 2.64
N LEU A 51 -14.96 -0.70 3.21
CA LEU A 51 -14.33 -1.77 2.44
C LEU A 51 -15.32 -2.47 1.49
N ASN A 52 -16.58 -2.59 1.91
CA ASN A 52 -17.63 -3.22 1.10
C ASN A 52 -17.86 -2.53 -0.26
N ASN A 53 -17.61 -1.21 -0.32
CA ASN A 53 -17.81 -0.39 -1.51
C ASN A 53 -16.51 0.10 -2.15
N ALA A 54 -15.35 -0.20 -1.52
CA ALA A 54 -14.05 0.23 -2.01
C ALA A 54 -13.66 -0.54 -3.27
N SER A 55 -12.99 0.10 -4.21
CA SER A 55 -12.41 -0.53 -5.39
C SER A 55 -10.96 -0.98 -5.17
N LEU A 56 -10.27 -0.35 -4.23
CA LEU A 56 -8.87 -0.61 -3.94
C LEU A 56 -8.59 -0.50 -2.44
N LEU A 57 -7.82 -1.44 -1.92
CA LEU A 57 -7.25 -1.45 -0.58
C LEU A 57 -5.73 -1.35 -0.67
N VAL A 58 -5.14 -0.34 -0.04
CA VAL A 58 -3.70 -0.20 0.08
C VAL A 58 -3.28 -0.46 1.52
N ILE A 59 -2.38 -1.41 1.73
CA ILE A 59 -1.82 -1.79 3.03
C ILE A 59 -0.36 -1.36 3.07
N ALA A 60 -0.08 -0.25 3.74
CA ALA A 60 1.26 0.34 3.82
C ALA A 60 1.73 0.49 5.28
N ILE A 61 1.58 -0.57 6.08
CA ILE A 61 2.01 -0.64 7.47
C ILE A 61 3.36 -1.34 7.60
N SER A 62 4.09 -1.06 8.68
CA SER A 62 5.42 -1.66 8.90
C SER A 62 5.34 -3.03 9.57
N ASP A 63 4.29 -3.29 10.33
CA ASP A 63 4.04 -4.60 10.96
C ASP A 63 3.58 -5.60 9.90
N ILE A 64 4.48 -6.53 9.55
CA ILE A 64 4.25 -7.53 8.50
C ILE A 64 3.16 -8.54 8.89
N ASP A 65 3.04 -8.87 10.16
CA ASP A 65 2.05 -9.83 10.62
C ASP A 65 0.66 -9.21 10.67
N ALA A 66 0.56 -7.94 11.07
CA ALA A 66 -0.67 -7.18 10.94
C ALA A 66 -1.08 -7.02 9.47
N ALA A 67 -0.13 -6.77 8.55
CA ALA A 67 -0.41 -6.71 7.11
C ALA A 67 -0.96 -8.04 6.58
N LYS A 68 -0.37 -9.17 6.96
CA LYS A 68 -0.86 -10.52 6.59
C LYS A 68 -2.28 -10.78 7.11
N ARG A 69 -2.55 -10.41 8.37
CA ARG A 69 -3.90 -10.53 8.96
C ARG A 69 -4.91 -9.66 8.21
N ALA A 70 -4.52 -8.43 7.88
CA ALA A 70 -5.37 -7.50 7.13
C ALA A 70 -5.72 -8.02 5.73
N ILE A 71 -4.77 -8.62 4.99
CA ILE A 71 -5.04 -9.25 3.68
C ILE A 71 -6.08 -10.36 3.82
N LYS A 72 -5.88 -11.28 4.76
CA LYS A 72 -6.81 -12.39 5.01
C LYS A 72 -8.21 -11.88 5.37
N LEU A 73 -8.26 -10.91 6.25
CA LEU A 73 -9.51 -10.30 6.70
C LEU A 73 -10.24 -9.59 5.55
N ALA A 74 -9.53 -8.78 4.77
CA ALA A 74 -10.11 -8.11 3.60
C ALA A 74 -10.68 -9.11 2.59
N ARG A 75 -9.97 -10.21 2.31
CA ARG A 75 -10.46 -11.29 1.43
C ARG A 75 -11.67 -12.02 1.99
N SER A 76 -11.79 -12.16 3.30
CA SER A 76 -12.98 -12.77 3.94
C SER A 76 -14.20 -11.88 3.83
N ILE A 77 -14.03 -10.56 3.85
CA ILE A 77 -15.11 -9.59 3.73
C ILE A 77 -15.49 -9.37 2.26
N ARG A 78 -14.48 -9.25 1.39
CA ARG A 78 -14.69 -8.96 -0.01
C ARG A 78 -13.67 -9.64 -0.91
N LYS A 79 -14.09 -10.66 -1.65
CA LYS A 79 -13.21 -11.53 -2.46
C LYS A 79 -12.59 -10.84 -3.68
N ASP A 80 -13.27 -9.86 -4.26
CA ASP A 80 -12.92 -9.21 -5.54
C ASP A 80 -12.15 -7.90 -5.40
N ILE A 81 -11.99 -7.38 -4.18
CA ILE A 81 -11.26 -6.12 -3.98
C ILE A 81 -9.80 -6.22 -4.44
N LYS A 82 -9.30 -5.18 -5.09
CA LYS A 82 -7.87 -5.08 -5.40
C LYS A 82 -7.09 -4.72 -4.14
N ILE A 83 -6.01 -5.44 -3.86
CA ILE A 83 -5.16 -5.22 -2.68
C ILE A 83 -3.73 -4.96 -3.12
N ILE A 84 -3.21 -3.80 -2.76
CA ILE A 84 -1.80 -3.43 -2.90
C ILE A 84 -1.17 -3.42 -1.52
N VAL A 85 -0.02 -4.08 -1.36
CA VAL A 85 0.66 -4.21 -0.07
C VAL A 85 2.10 -3.77 -0.17
N ARG A 86 2.58 -3.04 0.84
CA ARG A 86 4.00 -2.80 1.05
C ARG A 86 4.60 -3.93 1.87
N ALA A 87 5.64 -4.57 1.35
CA ALA A 87 6.54 -5.45 2.09
C ALA A 87 7.80 -4.68 2.51
N ASN A 88 8.40 -5.03 3.64
CA ASN A 88 9.67 -4.42 4.06
C ASN A 88 10.84 -5.03 3.27
N TYR A 89 10.80 -6.34 3.06
CA TYR A 89 11.85 -7.12 2.39
C TYR A 89 11.29 -7.96 1.25
N TYR A 90 12.11 -8.18 0.22
CA TYR A 90 11.75 -8.99 -0.94
C TYR A 90 11.31 -10.41 -0.57
N SER A 91 11.90 -11.01 0.46
CA SER A 91 11.52 -12.34 0.96
C SER A 91 10.06 -12.44 1.44
N GLN A 92 9.41 -11.31 1.72
CA GLN A 92 8.02 -11.24 2.17
C GLN A 92 7.01 -11.17 1.02
N VAL A 93 7.48 -10.95 -0.21
CA VAL A 93 6.63 -10.72 -1.39
C VAL A 93 5.77 -11.94 -1.71
N GLU A 94 6.39 -13.10 -1.90
CA GLU A 94 5.68 -14.33 -2.27
C GLU A 94 4.63 -14.75 -1.22
N PRO A 95 4.93 -14.75 0.09
CA PRO A 95 3.93 -15.02 1.12
C PRO A 95 2.70 -14.12 1.04
N MET A 96 2.86 -12.83 0.72
CA MET A 96 1.73 -11.89 0.61
C MET A 96 0.88 -12.15 -0.63
N TYR A 97 1.48 -12.50 -1.76
CA TYR A 97 0.74 -12.95 -2.95
C TYR A 97 -0.09 -14.21 -2.65
N LYS A 98 0.49 -15.19 -1.94
CA LYS A 98 -0.22 -16.41 -1.54
C LYS A 98 -1.42 -16.13 -0.63
N LEU A 99 -1.39 -15.05 0.15
CA LEU A 99 -2.50 -14.61 0.99
C LEU A 99 -3.59 -13.86 0.21
N GLY A 100 -3.34 -13.51 -1.03
CA GLY A 100 -4.32 -12.88 -1.90
C GLY A 100 -4.07 -11.40 -2.23
N ALA A 101 -2.87 -10.87 -1.99
CA ALA A 101 -2.49 -9.56 -2.51
C ALA A 101 -2.45 -9.58 -4.04
N ASN A 102 -2.87 -8.49 -4.70
CA ASN A 102 -2.81 -8.34 -6.15
C ASN A 102 -1.49 -7.72 -6.62
N LEU A 103 -0.90 -6.87 -5.78
CA LEU A 103 0.40 -6.26 -6.01
C LEU A 103 1.13 -6.13 -4.69
N VAL A 104 2.38 -6.55 -4.65
CA VAL A 104 3.27 -6.38 -3.49
C VAL A 104 4.49 -5.59 -3.91
N LEU A 105 4.72 -4.45 -3.26
CA LEU A 105 5.88 -3.60 -3.46
C LEU A 105 6.87 -3.82 -2.32
N SER A 106 8.07 -4.26 -2.64
CA SER A 106 9.14 -4.49 -1.67
C SER A 106 9.95 -3.21 -1.46
N GLN A 107 9.96 -2.70 -0.25
CA GLN A 107 10.61 -1.42 0.07
C GLN A 107 12.12 -1.48 -0.16
N ASP A 108 12.78 -2.57 0.21
CA ASP A 108 14.21 -2.77 -0.01
C ASP A 108 14.58 -2.83 -1.50
N LEU A 109 13.78 -3.55 -2.29
CA LEU A 109 13.98 -3.65 -3.74
C LEU A 109 13.74 -2.29 -4.43
N GLU A 110 12.63 -1.62 -4.13
CA GLU A 110 12.31 -0.31 -4.70
C GLU A 110 13.39 0.73 -4.37
N THR A 111 13.89 0.72 -3.13
CA THR A 111 14.98 1.60 -2.71
C THR A 111 16.27 1.26 -3.46
N SER A 112 16.61 -0.02 -3.60
CA SER A 112 17.80 -0.47 -4.33
C SER A 112 17.75 -0.07 -5.80
N LEU A 113 16.60 -0.20 -6.46
CA LEU A 113 16.40 0.25 -7.84
C LEU A 113 16.54 1.76 -7.96
N THR A 114 16.05 2.52 -7.00
CA THR A 114 16.20 3.98 -6.94
C THR A 114 17.68 4.38 -6.81
N PHE A 115 18.44 3.70 -5.96
CA PHE A 115 19.89 3.90 -5.87
C PHE A 115 20.59 3.61 -7.20
N LEU A 116 20.31 2.45 -7.80
CA LEU A 116 20.88 2.07 -9.08
C LEU A 116 20.58 3.11 -10.16
N PHE A 117 19.33 3.54 -10.26
CA PHE A 117 18.91 4.57 -11.21
C PHE A 117 19.72 5.87 -11.04
N ASN A 118 19.87 6.35 -9.81
CA ASN A 118 20.63 7.58 -9.54
C ASN A 118 22.12 7.43 -9.81
N ILE A 119 22.71 6.27 -9.51
CA ILE A 119 24.11 5.98 -9.84
C ILE A 119 24.32 6.02 -11.36
N LEU A 120 23.47 5.37 -12.14
CA LEU A 120 23.57 5.35 -13.59
C LEU A 120 23.37 6.75 -14.20
N LYS A 121 22.48 7.56 -13.63
CA LYS A 121 22.35 9.00 -13.98
C LYS A 121 23.62 9.80 -13.69
N TYR A 122 24.24 9.56 -12.56
CA TYR A 122 25.50 10.22 -12.21
C TYR A 122 26.60 9.98 -13.25
N TYR A 123 26.63 8.77 -13.84
CA TYR A 123 27.54 8.43 -14.95
C TYR A 123 27.03 8.92 -16.32
N LYS A 124 25.99 9.77 -16.35
CA LYS A 124 25.43 10.37 -17.57
C LYS A 124 24.96 9.35 -18.62
N LEU A 125 24.50 8.18 -18.19
CA LEU A 125 23.87 7.22 -19.10
C LEU A 125 22.52 7.76 -19.57
N PRO A 126 22.17 7.55 -20.86
CA PRO A 126 20.87 7.95 -21.38
C PRO A 126 19.72 7.26 -20.65
N ASP A 127 18.60 7.97 -20.44
CA ASP A 127 17.44 7.47 -19.69
C ASP A 127 16.86 6.16 -20.26
N HIS A 128 16.91 5.96 -21.58
CA HIS A 128 16.44 4.73 -22.20
C HIS A 128 17.31 3.51 -21.84
N ILE A 129 18.64 3.69 -21.70
CA ILE A 129 19.56 2.65 -21.24
C ILE A 129 19.31 2.32 -19.78
N ILE A 130 19.13 3.35 -18.93
CA ILE A 130 18.84 3.19 -17.51
C ILE A 130 17.55 2.36 -17.33
N ARG A 131 16.48 2.68 -18.07
CA ARG A 131 15.20 1.96 -17.99
C ARG A 131 15.32 0.48 -18.38
N VAL A 132 16.10 0.17 -19.40
CA VAL A 132 16.36 -1.23 -19.80
C VAL A 132 17.05 -1.99 -18.69
N GLN A 133 18.06 -1.42 -18.04
CA GLN A 133 18.81 -2.04 -16.95
C GLN A 133 17.95 -2.24 -15.69
N THR A 134 17.06 -1.30 -15.37
CA THR A 134 16.18 -1.41 -14.20
C THR A 134 14.96 -2.30 -14.42
N ASN A 135 14.51 -2.50 -15.65
CA ASN A 135 13.40 -3.40 -15.98
C ASN A 135 13.82 -4.87 -16.09
N LEU A 136 15.13 -5.17 -16.09
CA LEU A 136 15.67 -6.53 -16.10
C LEU A 136 15.81 -7.15 -14.70
N LEU A 137 15.54 -6.40 -13.65
CA LEU A 137 15.53 -6.83 -12.24
C LEU A 137 14.12 -7.00 -11.74
#